data_d7ab889a76dde73161340942635f51cf
#
_entry.id   d7ab889a76dde73161340942635f51cf
#
_cell.length_a   1.000
_cell.length_b   1.000
_cell.length_c   1.000
_cell.angle_alpha   90.00
_cell.angle_beta   90.00
_cell.angle_gamma   90.00
#
_symmetry.space_group_name_H-M   'P 1'
#
loop_
_entity.id
_entity.type
_entity.pdbx_description
1 polymer ?
#
loop_
_entity_poly.entity_id
_entity_poly.type
_entity_poly.pdbx_seq_one_letter_code
_entity_poly.pdbx_strand_id
1 'polypeptide(L)'
;MTVRTRFAPSPTGYLHVGGARTALFNWLFARKHGGVFVLRVEDTDEARNTEAARQAIFDGMNWLGLDWDEGPEKGGDFGPYYQSERKDIYDTWFQKLVAADRVYEDGGAWRFRFERKPITMNDLVCGEVTIDYRDESNTPDMVVKRSDGSYVFHFVNVVDDLEMGITHVIRGEDHLMNTPKHLQLIESFGGKAPQYAHIPLILNPDGSKMSKRDEGAAVGDYPRQGFLSSAVVNFIALLGWNPKTEQEIFTLAELADIFTLENVNRSPARFDIEKCRWVSQQHLAKISLEEFATAAQPFVEAAGLPIPENYQAVAAAVKEKVRLLGEVPAAVD
;
A
#
# COMPACT_ATOMS: atom_id res chain seq x y z
N MET A 1 -23.33 4.94 -4.19
CA MET A 1 -22.47 3.76 -4.41
C MET A 1 -21.45 3.78 -3.28
N THR A 2 -21.28 2.67 -2.57
CA THR A 2 -20.31 2.55 -1.46
C THR A 2 -18.90 2.67 -2.00
N VAL A 3 -18.05 3.46 -1.36
CA VAL A 3 -16.62 3.55 -1.70
C VAL A 3 -15.96 2.21 -1.44
N ARG A 4 -15.20 1.71 -2.41
CA ARG A 4 -14.41 0.48 -2.30
C ARG A 4 -13.01 0.75 -2.80
N THR A 5 -12.04 0.60 -1.91
CA THR A 5 -10.61 0.72 -2.20
C THR A 5 -9.92 -0.62 -2.04
N ARG A 6 -8.69 -0.74 -2.52
CA ARG A 6 -7.93 -1.98 -2.35
C ARG A 6 -6.44 -1.71 -2.17
N PHE A 7 -5.82 -2.53 -1.34
CA PHE A 7 -4.38 -2.76 -1.36
C PHE A 7 -4.12 -4.10 -2.04
N ALA A 8 -3.25 -4.10 -3.04
CA ALA A 8 -3.00 -5.25 -3.91
C ALA A 8 -1.51 -5.58 -3.99
N PRO A 9 -0.89 -6.06 -2.87
CA PRO A 9 0.53 -6.34 -2.82
C PRO A 9 0.88 -7.65 -3.53
N SER A 10 2.06 -7.66 -4.21
CA SER A 10 2.71 -8.89 -4.64
C SER A 10 3.62 -9.40 -3.51
N PRO A 11 3.47 -10.67 -3.05
CA PRO A 11 4.22 -11.19 -1.91
C PRO A 11 5.65 -11.61 -2.30
N THR A 12 6.47 -10.62 -2.69
CA THR A 12 7.86 -10.80 -3.13
C THR A 12 8.90 -10.40 -2.07
N GLY A 13 8.50 -10.33 -0.81
CA GLY A 13 9.33 -9.97 0.33
C GLY A 13 8.51 -9.28 1.43
N TYR A 14 9.17 -8.53 2.29
CA TYR A 14 8.52 -7.80 3.38
C TYR A 14 7.71 -6.59 2.88
N LEU A 15 6.79 -6.11 3.73
CA LEU A 15 6.04 -4.89 3.46
C LEU A 15 6.99 -3.66 3.49
N HIS A 16 7.17 -3.03 2.32
CA HIS A 16 7.96 -1.81 2.19
C HIS A 16 7.14 -0.59 2.64
N VAL A 17 7.81 0.44 3.17
CA VAL A 17 7.14 1.68 3.63
C VAL A 17 6.29 2.33 2.53
N GLY A 18 6.69 2.26 1.27
CA GLY A 18 5.88 2.72 0.13
C GLY A 18 4.59 1.93 -0.06
N GLY A 19 4.65 0.60 0.11
CA GLY A 19 3.47 -0.26 0.12
C GLY A 19 2.57 0.01 1.33
N ALA A 20 3.17 0.18 2.52
CA ALA A 20 2.44 0.54 3.72
C ALA A 20 1.71 1.89 3.59
N ARG A 21 2.34 2.90 2.96
CA ARG A 21 1.69 4.18 2.66
C ARG A 21 0.52 4.00 1.69
N THR A 22 0.70 3.19 0.65
CA THR A 22 -0.38 2.87 -0.29
C THR A 22 -1.55 2.20 0.43
N ALA A 23 -1.28 1.22 1.28
CA ALA A 23 -2.29 0.56 2.11
C ALA A 23 -2.99 1.56 3.03
N LEU A 24 -2.23 2.38 3.75
CA LEU A 24 -2.76 3.40 4.66
C LEU A 24 -3.68 4.40 3.96
N PHE A 25 -3.29 4.93 2.79
CA PHE A 25 -4.12 5.91 2.07
C PHE A 25 -5.42 5.29 1.55
N ASN A 26 -5.40 4.05 1.09
CA ASN A 26 -6.61 3.30 0.73
C ASN A 26 -7.50 3.06 1.94
N TRP A 27 -6.92 2.67 3.08
CA TRP A 27 -7.63 2.43 4.33
C TRP A 27 -8.28 3.72 4.86
N LEU A 28 -7.51 4.82 4.94
CA LEU A 28 -7.99 6.13 5.41
C LEU A 28 -9.15 6.62 4.53
N PHE A 29 -9.01 6.51 3.22
CA PHE A 29 -10.04 6.95 2.29
C PHE A 29 -11.32 6.10 2.44
N ALA A 30 -11.20 4.78 2.57
CA ALA A 30 -12.34 3.92 2.82
C ALA A 30 -13.02 4.25 4.15
N ARG A 31 -12.27 4.37 5.25
CA ARG A 31 -12.82 4.68 6.58
C ARG A 31 -13.53 6.02 6.60
N LYS A 32 -12.93 7.07 6.04
CA LYS A 32 -13.56 8.39 5.94
C LYS A 32 -14.92 8.37 5.27
N HIS A 33 -15.08 7.55 4.26
CA HIS A 33 -16.32 7.47 3.47
C HIS A 33 -17.28 6.35 3.92
N GLY A 34 -17.01 5.70 5.07
CA GLY A 34 -17.80 4.55 5.51
C GLY A 34 -17.82 3.41 4.47
N GLY A 35 -16.73 3.27 3.73
CA GLY A 35 -16.57 2.33 2.63
C GLY A 35 -15.89 1.03 3.04
N VAL A 36 -15.47 0.27 2.04
CA VAL A 36 -14.86 -1.06 2.16
C VAL A 36 -13.40 -0.99 1.73
N PHE A 37 -12.51 -1.53 2.54
CA PHE A 37 -11.10 -1.71 2.22
C PHE A 37 -10.82 -3.18 1.94
N VAL A 38 -10.40 -3.49 0.73
CA VAL A 38 -10.12 -4.85 0.24
C VAL A 38 -8.62 -5.12 0.25
N LEU A 39 -8.22 -6.28 0.76
CA LEU A 39 -6.87 -6.81 0.57
C LEU A 39 -6.91 -7.88 -0.52
N ARG A 40 -6.12 -7.71 -1.59
CA ARG A 40 -5.98 -8.68 -2.68
C ARG A 40 -4.51 -9.04 -2.86
N VAL A 41 -4.18 -10.31 -2.81
CA VAL A 41 -2.79 -10.79 -2.99
C VAL A 41 -2.53 -11.05 -4.47
N GLU A 42 -1.56 -10.33 -5.04
CA GLU A 42 -1.16 -10.48 -6.45
C GLU A 42 0.01 -11.48 -6.56
N ASP A 43 -0.31 -12.76 -6.50
CA ASP A 43 0.61 -13.90 -6.42
C ASP A 43 0.70 -14.73 -7.71
N THR A 44 0.49 -14.11 -8.85
CA THR A 44 0.58 -14.78 -10.17
C THR A 44 2.00 -15.19 -10.56
N ASP A 45 3.04 -14.65 -9.94
CA ASP A 45 4.44 -15.04 -10.16
C ASP A 45 4.90 -16.03 -9.09
N GLU A 46 4.58 -17.31 -9.28
CA GLU A 46 4.87 -18.37 -8.30
C GLU A 46 6.35 -18.48 -7.93
N ALA A 47 7.26 -18.13 -8.85
CA ALA A 47 8.71 -18.24 -8.61
C ALA A 47 9.23 -17.25 -7.56
N ARG A 48 8.55 -16.11 -7.37
CA ARG A 48 8.93 -15.06 -6.42
C ARG A 48 8.04 -14.98 -5.20
N ASN A 49 6.94 -15.72 -5.18
CA ASN A 49 5.97 -15.70 -4.09
C ASN A 49 6.30 -16.77 -3.06
N THR A 50 6.45 -16.38 -1.81
CA THR A 50 6.69 -17.29 -0.69
C THR A 50 5.65 -17.08 0.40
N GLU A 51 5.35 -18.14 1.15
CA GLU A 51 4.46 -18.04 2.32
C GLU A 51 5.02 -17.04 3.35
N ALA A 52 6.33 -17.06 3.59
CA ALA A 52 6.97 -16.12 4.51
C ALA A 52 6.80 -14.66 4.08
N ALA A 53 6.87 -14.35 2.77
CA ALA A 53 6.65 -13.01 2.25
C ALA A 53 5.18 -12.58 2.39
N ARG A 54 4.25 -13.50 2.18
CA ARG A 54 2.82 -13.28 2.38
C ARG A 54 2.52 -12.97 3.84
N GLN A 55 3.02 -13.79 4.76
CA GLN A 55 2.86 -13.59 6.20
C GLN A 55 3.47 -12.27 6.65
N ALA A 56 4.63 -11.89 6.15
CA ALA A 56 5.27 -10.61 6.48
C ALA A 56 4.43 -9.38 6.06
N ILE A 57 3.65 -9.49 4.98
CA ILE A 57 2.69 -8.44 4.59
C ILE A 57 1.55 -8.38 5.60
N PHE A 58 0.95 -9.50 5.97
CA PHE A 58 -0.16 -9.55 6.92
C PHE A 58 0.28 -9.09 8.31
N ASP A 59 1.44 -9.53 8.78
CA ASP A 59 2.01 -9.09 10.06
C ASP A 59 2.25 -7.58 10.06
N GLY A 60 2.80 -7.03 8.98
CA GLY A 60 3.00 -5.59 8.82
C GLY A 60 1.70 -4.80 8.82
N MET A 61 0.67 -5.26 8.10
CA MET A 61 -0.65 -4.64 8.07
C MET A 61 -1.31 -4.67 9.45
N ASN A 62 -1.29 -5.83 10.11
CA ASN A 62 -1.86 -6.01 11.44
C ASN A 62 -1.14 -5.15 12.49
N TRP A 63 0.19 -5.09 12.42
CA TRP A 63 0.97 -4.24 13.35
C TRP A 63 0.67 -2.75 13.15
N LEU A 64 0.44 -2.29 11.92
CA LEU A 64 0.03 -0.93 11.63
C LEU A 64 -1.44 -0.64 11.99
N GLY A 65 -2.22 -1.65 12.37
CA GLY A 65 -3.65 -1.51 12.66
C GLY A 65 -4.51 -1.29 11.41
N LEU A 66 -4.03 -1.70 10.25
CA LEU A 66 -4.72 -1.58 8.97
C LEU A 66 -5.49 -2.86 8.65
N ASP A 67 -6.58 -3.06 9.35
CA ASP A 67 -7.50 -4.17 9.13
C ASP A 67 -8.26 -4.01 7.81
N TRP A 68 -8.49 -5.13 7.11
CA TRP A 68 -9.29 -5.14 5.88
C TRP A 68 -10.68 -5.72 6.12
N ASP A 69 -11.64 -5.27 5.32
CA ASP A 69 -13.03 -5.71 5.44
C ASP A 69 -13.27 -6.99 4.64
N GLU A 70 -12.64 -7.10 3.47
CA GLU A 70 -12.67 -8.26 2.58
C GLU A 70 -11.25 -8.63 2.16
N GLY A 71 -10.97 -9.91 2.05
CA GLY A 71 -9.64 -10.38 1.66
C GLY A 71 -9.28 -11.75 2.22
N PRO A 72 -8.00 -12.16 2.13
CA PRO A 72 -7.52 -13.37 2.78
C PRO A 72 -7.91 -13.43 4.26
N GLU A 73 -8.17 -14.61 4.78
CA GLU A 73 -8.56 -14.91 6.16
C GLU A 73 -9.95 -14.38 6.57
N LYS A 74 -10.41 -13.27 6.00
CA LYS A 74 -11.74 -12.69 6.27
C LYS A 74 -12.83 -13.13 5.29
N GLY A 75 -12.43 -13.47 4.06
CA GLY A 75 -13.40 -13.76 3.00
C GLY A 75 -14.09 -12.50 2.48
N GLY A 76 -15.30 -12.66 1.98
CA GLY A 76 -16.15 -11.63 1.38
C GLY A 76 -16.88 -12.16 0.14
N ASP A 77 -17.73 -11.31 -0.46
CA ASP A 77 -18.61 -11.70 -1.56
C ASP A 77 -17.90 -11.84 -2.92
N PHE A 78 -16.67 -11.35 -3.05
CA PHE A 78 -15.93 -11.25 -4.31
C PHE A 78 -14.69 -12.14 -4.38
N GLY A 79 -14.57 -13.10 -3.45
CA GLY A 79 -13.45 -14.03 -3.42
C GLY A 79 -13.39 -14.97 -4.63
N PRO A 80 -12.29 -15.73 -4.75
CA PRO A 80 -11.11 -15.73 -3.89
C PRO A 80 -10.29 -14.42 -4.02
N TYR A 81 -9.45 -14.12 -3.00
CA TYR A 81 -8.66 -12.89 -2.94
C TYR A 81 -7.17 -13.11 -3.21
N TYR A 82 -6.80 -14.31 -3.63
CA TYR A 82 -5.50 -14.65 -4.21
C TYR A 82 -5.64 -14.74 -5.72
N GLN A 83 -4.81 -14.02 -6.49
CA GLN A 83 -4.91 -14.05 -7.95
C GLN A 83 -4.62 -15.43 -8.54
N SER A 84 -3.75 -16.21 -7.91
CA SER A 84 -3.47 -17.60 -8.29
C SER A 84 -4.70 -18.52 -8.27
N GLU A 85 -5.71 -18.19 -7.51
CA GLU A 85 -6.96 -18.97 -7.36
C GLU A 85 -8.08 -18.51 -8.31
N ARG A 86 -7.85 -17.49 -9.16
CA ARG A 86 -8.90 -16.81 -9.97
C ARG A 86 -8.86 -17.16 -11.46
N LYS A 87 -8.14 -18.19 -11.83
CA LYS A 87 -7.93 -18.53 -13.25
C LYS A 87 -9.24 -18.68 -14.05
N ASP A 88 -10.26 -19.33 -13.50
CA ASP A 88 -11.55 -19.53 -14.18
C ASP A 88 -12.29 -18.20 -14.44
N ILE A 89 -12.15 -17.25 -13.51
CA ILE A 89 -12.66 -15.89 -13.67
C ILE A 89 -11.93 -15.21 -14.83
N TYR A 90 -10.60 -15.29 -14.86
CA TYR A 90 -9.80 -14.72 -15.94
C TYR A 90 -10.10 -15.35 -17.29
N ASP A 91 -10.26 -16.67 -17.36
CA ASP A 91 -10.66 -17.37 -18.60
C ASP A 91 -12.02 -16.87 -19.09
N THR A 92 -12.99 -16.66 -18.20
CA THR A 92 -14.30 -16.11 -18.53
C THR A 92 -14.22 -14.69 -19.10
N TRP A 93 -13.44 -13.81 -18.47
CA TRP A 93 -13.25 -12.44 -18.94
C TRP A 93 -12.43 -12.36 -20.23
N PHE A 94 -11.47 -13.26 -20.40
CA PHE A 94 -10.70 -13.37 -21.65
C PHE A 94 -11.60 -13.71 -22.84
N GLN A 95 -12.57 -14.63 -22.68
CA GLN A 95 -13.54 -14.95 -23.72
C GLN A 95 -14.38 -13.75 -24.14
N LYS A 96 -14.65 -12.78 -23.26
CA LYS A 96 -15.33 -11.54 -23.64
C LYS A 96 -14.48 -10.72 -24.61
N LEU A 97 -13.16 -10.66 -24.43
CA LEU A 97 -12.25 -9.99 -25.39
C LEU A 97 -12.18 -10.70 -26.72
N VAL A 98 -12.18 -12.04 -26.72
CA VAL A 98 -12.23 -12.85 -27.96
C VAL A 98 -13.53 -12.57 -28.71
N ALA A 99 -14.67 -12.64 -28.04
CA ALA A 99 -15.97 -12.37 -28.64
C ALA A 99 -16.13 -10.95 -29.18
N ALA A 100 -15.45 -9.97 -28.58
CA ALA A 100 -15.42 -8.58 -29.03
C ALA A 100 -14.36 -8.27 -30.09
N ASP A 101 -13.62 -9.28 -30.59
CA ASP A 101 -12.47 -9.13 -31.50
C ASP A 101 -11.41 -8.12 -31.00
N ARG A 102 -11.21 -8.08 -29.68
CA ARG A 102 -10.25 -7.14 -29.07
C ARG A 102 -8.89 -7.79 -28.79
N VAL A 103 -8.74 -9.07 -29.10
CA VAL A 103 -7.47 -9.80 -28.95
C VAL A 103 -7.14 -10.61 -30.18
N TYR A 104 -5.86 -10.86 -30.41
CA TYR A 104 -5.34 -11.73 -31.48
C TYR A 104 -4.11 -12.48 -30.99
N GLU A 105 -3.85 -13.61 -31.59
CA GLU A 105 -2.68 -14.44 -31.33
C GLU A 105 -1.47 -13.92 -32.10
N ASP A 106 -0.33 -13.81 -31.42
CA ASP A 106 0.95 -13.45 -32.01
C ASP A 106 2.07 -14.25 -31.32
N GLY A 107 2.67 -15.18 -32.05
CA GLY A 107 3.75 -16.03 -31.55
C GLY A 107 3.37 -16.92 -30.36
N GLY A 108 2.11 -17.37 -30.29
CA GLY A 108 1.57 -18.16 -29.17
C GLY A 108 1.08 -17.34 -27.99
N ALA A 109 1.38 -16.06 -27.94
CA ALA A 109 0.82 -15.14 -26.95
C ALA A 109 -0.41 -14.42 -27.52
N TRP A 110 -1.28 -13.94 -26.64
CA TRP A 110 -2.44 -13.15 -27.03
C TRP A 110 -2.21 -11.68 -26.68
N ARG A 111 -2.44 -10.81 -27.71
CA ARG A 111 -2.31 -9.37 -27.60
C ARG A 111 -3.65 -8.69 -27.63
N PHE A 112 -3.80 -7.65 -26.81
CA PHE A 112 -4.95 -6.76 -26.80
C PHE A 112 -4.74 -5.64 -27.83
N ARG A 113 -5.73 -5.45 -28.73
CA ARG A 113 -5.76 -4.39 -29.74
C ARG A 113 -6.10 -3.07 -29.09
N PHE A 114 -5.16 -2.14 -29.06
CA PHE A 114 -5.46 -0.77 -28.65
C PHE A 114 -6.26 -0.03 -29.72
N GLU A 115 -7.21 0.77 -29.26
CA GLU A 115 -7.79 1.78 -30.14
C GLU A 115 -6.75 2.87 -30.41
N ARG A 116 -6.58 3.21 -31.68
CA ARG A 116 -5.56 4.15 -32.17
C ARG A 116 -6.05 5.59 -32.03
N LYS A 117 -6.30 6.02 -30.78
CA LYS A 117 -6.77 7.37 -30.41
C LYS A 117 -6.02 7.84 -29.15
N PRO A 118 -6.00 9.16 -28.87
CA PRO A 118 -5.58 9.65 -27.57
C PRO A 118 -6.51 9.15 -26.47
N ILE A 119 -5.94 8.71 -25.35
CA ILE A 119 -6.66 8.32 -24.12
C ILE A 119 -6.29 9.30 -23.03
N THR A 120 -7.30 10.02 -22.55
CA THR A 120 -7.16 10.99 -21.47
C THR A 120 -7.79 10.44 -20.19
N MET A 121 -7.09 10.61 -19.08
CA MET A 121 -7.62 10.35 -17.74
C MET A 121 -7.47 11.58 -16.86
N ASN A 122 -8.39 11.75 -15.91
CA ASN A 122 -8.30 12.75 -14.87
C ASN A 122 -7.93 12.04 -13.56
N ASP A 123 -6.65 12.13 -13.20
CA ASP A 123 -6.15 11.55 -11.95
C ASP A 123 -6.39 12.52 -10.79
N LEU A 124 -6.83 12.00 -9.65
CA LEU A 124 -7.19 12.83 -8.49
C LEU A 124 -5.98 13.52 -7.82
N VAL A 125 -4.76 13.04 -8.09
CA VAL A 125 -3.52 13.61 -7.58
C VAL A 125 -2.71 14.28 -8.68
N CYS A 126 -2.44 13.55 -9.78
CA CYS A 126 -1.58 14.01 -10.86
C CYS A 126 -2.28 15.00 -11.81
N GLY A 127 -3.63 15.01 -11.81
CA GLY A 127 -4.43 15.81 -12.74
C GLY A 127 -4.62 15.12 -14.09
N GLU A 128 -4.80 15.91 -15.16
CA GLU A 128 -5.03 15.36 -16.50
C GLU A 128 -3.76 14.76 -17.09
N VAL A 129 -3.88 13.51 -17.57
CA VAL A 129 -2.82 12.77 -18.27
C VAL A 129 -3.38 12.19 -19.55
N THR A 130 -2.72 12.46 -20.68
CA THR A 130 -3.11 11.95 -22.01
C THR A 130 -1.97 11.14 -22.62
N ILE A 131 -2.28 9.94 -23.08
CA ILE A 131 -1.38 9.10 -23.88
C ILE A 131 -1.95 8.94 -25.28
N ASP A 132 -1.13 9.21 -26.28
CA ASP A 132 -1.52 9.10 -27.69
C ASP A 132 -1.17 7.70 -28.23
N TYR A 133 -2.20 6.93 -28.56
CA TYR A 133 -2.07 5.57 -29.12
C TYR A 133 -2.10 5.53 -30.64
N ARG A 134 -2.11 6.66 -31.34
CA ARG A 134 -2.11 6.69 -32.83
C ARG A 134 -0.80 6.15 -33.43
N ASP A 135 0.29 6.32 -32.72
CA ASP A 135 1.60 5.76 -33.12
C ASP A 135 1.82 4.38 -32.48
N GLU A 136 1.65 3.34 -33.30
CA GLU A 136 1.81 1.95 -32.88
C GLU A 136 3.26 1.61 -32.50
N SER A 137 4.26 2.29 -33.08
CA SER A 137 5.66 2.05 -32.78
C SER A 137 6.01 2.44 -31.33
N ASN A 138 5.36 3.48 -30.82
CA ASN A 138 5.52 3.95 -29.43
C ASN A 138 4.54 3.29 -28.45
N THR A 139 3.42 2.80 -28.94
CA THR A 139 2.35 2.18 -28.14
C THR A 139 1.90 0.85 -28.75
N PRO A 140 2.79 -0.16 -28.80
CA PRO A 140 2.45 -1.47 -29.38
C PRO A 140 1.34 -2.15 -28.57
N ASP A 141 0.59 -3.01 -29.28
CA ASP A 141 -0.46 -3.82 -28.66
C ASP A 141 0.08 -4.66 -27.50
N MET A 142 -0.70 -4.72 -26.44
CA MET A 142 -0.26 -5.25 -25.15
C MET A 142 -0.53 -6.75 -25.03
N VAL A 143 0.46 -7.53 -24.61
CA VAL A 143 0.23 -8.94 -24.24
C VAL A 143 -0.74 -8.98 -23.05
N VAL A 144 -1.76 -9.83 -23.12
CA VAL A 144 -2.74 -10.08 -22.04
C VAL A 144 -2.68 -11.53 -21.54
N LYS A 145 -2.28 -12.47 -22.42
CA LYS A 145 -2.07 -13.89 -22.08
C LYS A 145 -0.80 -14.39 -22.74
N ARG A 146 0.08 -15.03 -21.97
CA ARG A 146 1.35 -15.57 -22.47
C ARG A 146 1.14 -16.89 -23.20
N SER A 147 2.17 -17.35 -23.91
CA SER A 147 2.17 -18.64 -24.62
C SER A 147 2.04 -19.85 -23.70
N ASP A 148 2.43 -19.74 -22.42
CA ASP A 148 2.23 -20.77 -21.41
C ASP A 148 0.80 -20.79 -20.83
N GLY A 149 -0.07 -19.90 -21.31
CA GLY A 149 -1.45 -19.76 -20.87
C GLY A 149 -1.66 -18.87 -19.64
N SER A 150 -0.59 -18.33 -19.04
CA SER A 150 -0.69 -17.43 -17.90
C SER A 150 -1.14 -16.03 -18.33
N TYR A 151 -1.91 -15.37 -17.47
CA TYR A 151 -2.35 -13.99 -17.67
C TYR A 151 -1.33 -13.00 -17.14
N VAL A 152 -1.26 -11.81 -17.74
CA VAL A 152 -0.33 -10.76 -17.30
C VAL A 152 -1.01 -9.78 -16.34
N PHE A 153 -0.18 -9.08 -15.56
CA PHE A 153 -0.59 -8.08 -14.58
C PHE A 153 -1.70 -7.13 -15.08
N HIS A 154 -1.55 -6.54 -16.26
CA HIS A 154 -2.51 -5.55 -16.79
C HIS A 154 -3.92 -6.13 -16.92
N PHE A 155 -4.04 -7.37 -17.36
CA PHE A 155 -5.32 -8.03 -17.56
C PHE A 155 -5.95 -8.41 -16.21
N VAL A 156 -5.21 -9.14 -15.36
CA VAL A 156 -5.75 -9.64 -14.09
C VAL A 156 -6.11 -8.51 -13.13
N ASN A 157 -5.31 -7.45 -13.10
CA ASN A 157 -5.56 -6.27 -12.25
C ASN A 157 -6.88 -5.59 -12.62
N VAL A 158 -7.14 -5.39 -13.92
CA VAL A 158 -8.39 -4.78 -14.41
C VAL A 158 -9.60 -5.68 -14.13
N VAL A 159 -9.48 -6.98 -14.42
CA VAL A 159 -10.56 -7.94 -14.15
C VAL A 159 -10.93 -7.94 -12.67
N ASP A 160 -9.94 -8.00 -11.80
CA ASP A 160 -10.18 -8.04 -10.36
C ASP A 160 -10.78 -6.73 -9.84
N ASP A 161 -10.33 -5.58 -10.32
CA ASP A 161 -10.89 -4.29 -9.92
C ASP A 161 -12.37 -4.18 -10.35
N LEU A 162 -12.73 -4.71 -11.51
CA LEU A 162 -14.12 -4.76 -11.99
C LEU A 162 -14.97 -5.77 -11.19
N GLU A 163 -14.49 -7.00 -11.02
CA GLU A 163 -15.19 -8.08 -10.30
C GLU A 163 -15.42 -7.71 -8.82
N MET A 164 -14.42 -7.09 -8.18
CA MET A 164 -14.51 -6.67 -6.77
C MET A 164 -15.21 -5.33 -6.58
N GLY A 165 -15.72 -4.72 -7.67
CA GLY A 165 -16.45 -3.46 -7.63
C GLY A 165 -15.63 -2.30 -7.06
N ILE A 166 -14.32 -2.28 -7.33
CA ILE A 166 -13.43 -1.22 -6.86
C ILE A 166 -13.84 0.12 -7.48
N THR A 167 -14.06 1.12 -6.63
CA THR A 167 -14.49 2.45 -7.05
C THR A 167 -13.35 3.45 -7.13
N HIS A 168 -12.29 3.24 -6.32
CA HIS A 168 -11.11 4.10 -6.29
C HIS A 168 -9.85 3.25 -6.26
N VAL A 169 -8.93 3.56 -7.17
CA VAL A 169 -7.61 2.93 -7.29
C VAL A 169 -6.56 3.94 -6.84
N ILE A 170 -6.14 3.81 -5.57
CA ILE A 170 -5.06 4.62 -5.01
C ILE A 170 -3.80 3.75 -5.03
N ARG A 171 -2.76 4.16 -5.78
CA ARG A 171 -1.54 3.36 -5.98
C ARG A 171 -0.32 4.24 -6.30
N GLY A 172 0.87 3.66 -6.35
CA GLY A 172 2.09 4.38 -6.69
C GLY A 172 2.07 4.96 -8.12
N GLU A 173 2.71 6.11 -8.30
CA GLU A 173 2.81 6.80 -9.61
C GLU A 173 3.59 6.02 -10.67
N ASP A 174 4.35 5.01 -10.27
CA ASP A 174 5.02 4.07 -11.19
C ASP A 174 4.02 3.29 -12.07
N HIS A 175 2.75 3.25 -11.66
CA HIS A 175 1.64 2.70 -12.45
C HIS A 175 0.86 3.74 -13.26
N LEU A 176 1.22 5.02 -13.24
CA LEU A 176 0.50 6.09 -13.92
C LEU A 176 0.33 5.81 -15.42
N MET A 177 1.42 5.44 -16.09
CA MET A 177 1.42 5.12 -17.51
C MET A 177 0.72 3.79 -17.87
N ASN A 178 0.36 2.98 -16.88
CA ASN A 178 -0.44 1.77 -17.10
C ASN A 178 -1.94 2.07 -17.18
N THR A 179 -2.39 3.15 -16.55
CA THR A 179 -3.81 3.47 -16.44
C THR A 179 -4.52 3.67 -17.77
N PRO A 180 -3.97 4.37 -18.77
CA PRO A 180 -4.60 4.46 -20.09
C PRO A 180 -4.80 3.12 -20.78
N LYS A 181 -3.88 2.15 -20.56
CA LYS A 181 -4.03 0.76 -21.03
C LYS A 181 -5.20 0.06 -20.34
N HIS A 182 -5.30 0.25 -19.01
CA HIS A 182 -6.39 -0.30 -18.20
C HIS A 182 -7.74 0.29 -18.61
N LEU A 183 -7.81 1.60 -18.90
CA LEU A 183 -9.04 2.23 -19.37
C LEU A 183 -9.54 1.63 -20.66
N GLN A 184 -8.66 1.32 -21.63
CA GLN A 184 -9.06 0.66 -22.87
C GLN A 184 -9.56 -0.78 -22.65
N LEU A 185 -8.94 -1.53 -21.70
CA LEU A 185 -9.44 -2.84 -21.31
C LEU A 185 -10.84 -2.73 -20.68
N ILE A 186 -11.03 -1.81 -19.74
CA ILE A 186 -12.31 -1.59 -19.07
C ILE A 186 -13.41 -1.22 -20.07
N GLU A 187 -13.12 -0.31 -21.02
CA GLU A 187 -14.02 0.07 -22.10
C GLU A 187 -14.42 -1.14 -22.94
N SER A 188 -13.46 -2.01 -23.26
CA SER A 188 -13.70 -3.23 -24.06
C SER A 188 -14.57 -4.26 -23.34
N PHE A 189 -14.58 -4.24 -22.02
CA PHE A 189 -15.45 -5.06 -21.20
C PHE A 189 -16.84 -4.45 -20.98
N GLY A 190 -17.08 -3.20 -21.44
CA GLY A 190 -18.28 -2.44 -21.12
C GLY A 190 -18.37 -2.08 -19.63
N GLY A 191 -17.24 -2.11 -18.93
CA GLY A 191 -17.15 -1.82 -17.50
C GLY A 191 -17.13 -0.32 -17.21
N LYS A 192 -17.39 0.02 -15.94
CA LYS A 192 -17.22 1.39 -15.44
C LYS A 192 -15.84 1.54 -14.81
N ALA A 193 -15.05 2.47 -15.32
CA ALA A 193 -13.73 2.74 -14.76
C ALA A 193 -13.83 3.28 -13.32
N PRO A 194 -12.96 2.82 -12.41
CA PRO A 194 -12.77 3.45 -11.11
C PRO A 194 -12.15 4.85 -11.26
N GLN A 195 -12.21 5.64 -10.21
CA GLN A 195 -11.40 6.85 -10.10
C GLN A 195 -9.98 6.47 -9.73
N TYR A 196 -9.00 7.13 -10.32
CA TYR A 196 -7.58 6.86 -10.09
C TYR A 196 -6.92 8.00 -9.30
N ALA A 197 -6.04 7.62 -8.39
CA ALA A 197 -5.18 8.51 -7.63
C ALA A 197 -3.77 7.92 -7.58
N HIS A 198 -2.83 8.50 -8.30
CA HIS A 198 -1.44 8.05 -8.31
C HIS A 198 -0.63 8.88 -7.32
N ILE A 199 -0.17 8.22 -6.25
CA ILE A 199 0.60 8.86 -5.19
C ILE A 199 2.09 8.85 -5.52
N PRO A 200 2.82 9.97 -5.28
CA PRO A 200 4.21 10.08 -5.69
C PRO A 200 5.14 9.13 -4.94
N LEU A 201 6.33 8.92 -5.49
CA LEU A 201 7.34 8.06 -4.88
C LEU A 201 7.82 8.59 -3.51
N ILE A 202 8.36 7.69 -2.71
CA ILE A 202 9.18 8.02 -1.54
C ILE A 202 10.64 7.94 -1.96
N LEU A 203 11.38 9.00 -1.74
CA LEU A 203 12.80 9.13 -2.05
C LEU A 203 13.61 9.16 -0.76
N ASN A 204 14.87 8.75 -0.84
CA ASN A 204 15.87 8.98 0.17
C ASN A 204 16.16 10.49 0.37
N PRO A 205 16.81 10.90 1.46
CA PRO A 205 17.19 12.30 1.69
C PRO A 205 18.01 12.91 0.55
N ASP A 206 18.86 12.11 -0.13
CA ASP A 206 19.67 12.51 -1.27
C ASP A 206 18.88 12.63 -2.60
N GLY A 207 17.60 12.24 -2.61
CA GLY A 207 16.74 12.26 -3.79
C GLY A 207 16.77 10.98 -4.63
N SER A 208 17.56 9.98 -4.26
CA SER A 208 17.52 8.66 -4.89
C SER A 208 16.22 7.91 -4.53
N LYS A 209 15.78 7.00 -5.38
CA LYS A 209 14.60 6.14 -5.09
C LYS A 209 14.91 5.24 -3.91
N MET A 210 14.05 5.26 -2.90
CA MET A 210 14.18 4.40 -1.73
C MET A 210 14.09 2.92 -2.13
N SER A 211 15.10 2.16 -1.73
CA SER A 211 15.25 0.73 -2.02
C SER A 211 14.87 -0.12 -0.83
N LYS A 212 14.69 -1.43 -1.06
CA LYS A 212 14.40 -2.39 0.02
C LYS A 212 15.52 -2.52 1.07
N ARG A 213 16.73 -2.03 0.80
CA ARG A 213 17.90 -2.14 1.70
C ARG A 213 18.13 -0.89 2.54
N ASP A 214 17.38 0.17 2.27
CA ASP A 214 17.58 1.44 2.95
C ASP A 214 16.98 1.41 4.36
N GLU A 215 17.55 2.19 5.27
CA GLU A 215 17.05 2.30 6.64
C GLU A 215 15.59 2.80 6.64
N GLY A 216 14.74 2.14 7.43
CA GLY A 216 13.31 2.45 7.52
C GLY A 216 12.46 1.96 6.35
N ALA A 217 13.05 1.24 5.38
CA ALA A 217 12.30 0.71 4.24
C ALA A 217 11.36 -0.43 4.63
N ALA A 218 11.76 -1.30 5.55
CA ALA A 218 10.99 -2.47 5.95
C ALA A 218 10.11 -2.18 7.17
N VAL A 219 8.80 -2.34 7.04
CA VAL A 219 7.84 -2.13 8.14
C VAL A 219 8.14 -3.03 9.34
N GLY A 220 8.56 -4.28 9.12
CA GLY A 220 8.87 -5.22 10.19
C GLY A 220 10.10 -4.86 11.04
N ASP A 221 10.90 -3.85 10.65
CA ASP A 221 12.03 -3.39 11.45
C ASP A 221 11.62 -2.44 12.56
N TYR A 222 10.55 -1.68 12.38
CA TYR A 222 10.10 -0.67 13.34
C TYR A 222 9.74 -1.26 14.72
N PRO A 223 8.93 -2.34 14.84
CA PRO A 223 8.66 -2.95 16.14
C PRO A 223 9.94 -3.47 16.81
N ARG A 224 10.88 -4.01 16.05
CA ARG A 224 12.17 -4.51 16.59
C ARG A 224 13.05 -3.39 17.15
N GLN A 225 12.96 -2.19 16.57
CA GLN A 225 13.66 -0.99 17.07
C GLN A 225 12.92 -0.30 18.22
N GLY A 226 11.69 -0.68 18.50
CA GLY A 226 10.89 -0.11 19.59
C GLY A 226 10.07 1.10 19.19
N PHE A 227 9.75 1.28 17.91
CA PHE A 227 8.74 2.25 17.49
C PHE A 227 7.34 1.78 17.91
N LEU A 228 6.49 2.73 18.32
CA LEU A 228 5.05 2.48 18.43
C LEU A 228 4.41 2.44 17.03
N SER A 229 3.48 1.52 16.82
CA SER A 229 2.77 1.45 15.52
C SER A 229 2.01 2.74 15.20
N SER A 230 1.40 3.38 16.21
CA SER A 230 0.71 4.66 16.08
C SER A 230 1.63 5.78 15.56
N ALA A 231 2.89 5.78 15.99
CA ALA A 231 3.88 6.76 15.56
C ALA A 231 4.29 6.53 14.10
N VAL A 232 4.50 5.27 13.72
CA VAL A 232 4.86 4.92 12.32
C VAL A 232 3.71 5.19 11.37
N VAL A 233 2.48 4.87 11.74
CA VAL A 233 1.27 5.21 10.94
C VAL A 233 1.17 6.72 10.74
N ASN A 234 1.32 7.51 11.82
CA ASN A 234 1.28 8.97 11.74
C ASN A 234 2.39 9.51 10.82
N PHE A 235 3.62 9.01 10.97
CA PHE A 235 4.75 9.42 10.13
C PHE A 235 4.51 9.07 8.65
N ILE A 236 4.08 7.83 8.36
CA ILE A 236 3.79 7.38 6.99
C ILE A 236 2.66 8.22 6.36
N ALA A 237 1.64 8.60 7.12
CA ALA A 237 0.56 9.46 6.63
C ALA A 237 1.09 10.80 6.13
N LEU A 238 2.07 11.39 6.82
CA LEU A 238 2.67 12.67 6.45
C LEU A 238 3.67 12.57 5.28
N LEU A 239 4.02 11.36 4.83
CA LEU A 239 4.86 11.18 3.66
C LEU A 239 4.10 11.44 2.36
N GLY A 240 4.04 12.70 1.97
CA GLY A 240 3.40 13.13 0.73
C GLY A 240 1.92 13.52 0.87
N TRP A 241 1.41 13.64 2.08
CA TRP A 241 0.11 14.22 2.36
C TRP A 241 0.23 15.36 3.38
N ASN A 242 -0.55 16.44 3.20
CA ASN A 242 -0.51 17.61 4.05
C ASN A 242 -1.90 17.85 4.67
N PRO A 243 -2.07 17.76 6.00
CA PRO A 243 -3.36 17.96 6.65
C PRO A 243 -3.91 19.40 6.56
N LYS A 244 -3.09 20.36 6.06
CA LYS A 244 -3.43 21.80 5.99
C LYS A 244 -3.69 22.42 7.36
N THR A 245 -3.06 21.88 8.39
CA THR A 245 -3.04 22.38 9.76
C THR A 245 -1.60 22.42 10.28
N GLU A 246 -1.37 23.06 11.41
CA GLU A 246 -0.08 23.02 12.10
C GLU A 246 0.12 21.75 12.94
N GLN A 247 -0.95 20.98 13.12
CA GLN A 247 -0.87 19.70 13.82
C GLN A 247 -0.08 18.67 13.02
N GLU A 248 0.86 18.01 13.68
CA GLU A 248 1.67 16.93 13.08
C GLU A 248 1.46 15.58 13.78
N ILE A 249 0.87 15.56 14.97
CA ILE A 249 0.69 14.34 15.77
C ILE A 249 -0.79 13.97 15.83
N PHE A 250 -1.09 12.84 15.16
CA PHE A 250 -2.44 12.32 14.96
C PHE A 250 -2.54 10.87 15.41
N THR A 251 -3.70 10.50 15.91
CA THR A 251 -4.14 9.11 16.00
C THR A 251 -4.63 8.62 14.63
N LEU A 252 -4.72 7.30 14.47
CA LEU A 252 -5.26 6.70 13.23
C LEU A 252 -6.71 7.14 12.97
N ALA A 253 -7.52 7.31 14.03
CA ALA A 253 -8.90 7.79 13.91
C ALA A 253 -8.96 9.23 13.42
N GLU A 254 -8.17 10.14 14.02
CA GLU A 254 -8.08 11.54 13.57
C GLU A 254 -7.62 11.62 12.10
N LEU A 255 -6.65 10.79 11.70
CA LEU A 255 -6.22 10.71 10.29
C LEU A 255 -7.36 10.28 9.38
N ALA A 256 -8.16 9.29 9.77
CA ALA A 256 -9.31 8.84 8.98
C ALA A 256 -10.35 9.95 8.79
N ASP A 257 -10.58 10.76 9.82
CA ASP A 257 -11.56 11.85 9.77
C ASP A 257 -11.13 13.00 8.84
N ILE A 258 -9.82 13.29 8.77
CA ILE A 258 -9.32 14.48 8.04
C ILE A 258 -8.70 14.15 6.67
N PHE A 259 -8.38 12.87 6.40
CA PHE A 259 -7.69 12.47 5.17
C PHE A 259 -8.49 12.83 3.91
N THR A 260 -7.83 13.45 2.92
CA THR A 260 -8.39 13.71 1.59
C THR A 260 -7.33 13.50 0.50
N LEU A 261 -7.75 13.05 -0.67
CA LEU A 261 -6.86 12.87 -1.81
C LEU A 261 -6.38 14.20 -2.41
N GLU A 262 -7.17 15.25 -2.29
CA GLU A 262 -6.84 16.61 -2.75
C GLU A 262 -5.63 17.19 -2.01
N ASN A 263 -5.37 16.71 -0.81
CA ASN A 263 -4.25 17.13 0.01
C ASN A 263 -2.99 16.27 -0.17
N VAL A 264 -3.05 15.26 -1.05
CA VAL A 264 -1.85 14.50 -1.46
C VAL A 264 -0.98 15.38 -2.35
N ASN A 265 0.30 15.51 -2.00
CA ASN A 265 1.25 16.28 -2.80
C ASN A 265 1.53 15.58 -4.14
N ARG A 266 1.77 16.38 -5.19
CA ARG A 266 2.16 15.85 -6.50
C ARG A 266 3.65 15.50 -6.59
N SER A 267 4.46 16.08 -5.73
CA SER A 267 5.91 15.87 -5.71
C SER A 267 6.28 14.70 -4.81
N PRO A 268 7.36 13.96 -5.12
CA PRO A 268 7.87 12.89 -4.28
C PRO A 268 8.14 13.36 -2.84
N ALA A 269 7.82 12.50 -1.88
CA ALA A 269 8.14 12.71 -0.48
C ALA A 269 9.57 12.26 -0.18
N ARG A 270 10.29 12.99 0.68
CA ARG A 270 11.59 12.56 1.19
C ARG A 270 11.40 11.86 2.51
N PHE A 271 11.97 10.66 2.61
CA PHE A 271 11.99 9.89 3.85
C PHE A 271 13.02 10.50 4.80
N ASP A 272 12.58 10.81 6.03
CA ASP A 272 13.43 11.36 7.08
C ASP A 272 13.26 10.52 8.35
N ILE A 273 14.24 9.68 8.67
CA ILE A 273 14.22 8.81 9.84
C ILE A 273 14.25 9.62 11.14
N GLU A 274 14.91 10.78 11.17
CA GLU A 274 14.95 11.63 12.36
C GLU A 274 13.58 12.25 12.64
N LYS A 275 12.83 12.61 11.59
CA LYS A 275 11.42 13.01 11.74
C LYS A 275 10.58 11.87 12.27
N CYS A 276 10.80 10.63 11.79
CA CYS A 276 10.11 9.46 12.31
C CYS A 276 10.39 9.23 13.81
N ARG A 277 11.64 9.35 14.23
CA ARG A 277 12.06 9.26 15.64
C ARG A 277 11.44 10.37 16.48
N TRP A 278 11.38 11.58 15.95
CA TRP A 278 10.70 12.70 16.65
C TRP A 278 9.20 12.43 16.82
N VAL A 279 8.50 11.96 15.77
CA VAL A 279 7.09 11.56 15.86
C VAL A 279 6.92 10.48 16.92
N SER A 280 7.82 9.48 16.94
CA SER A 280 7.80 8.41 17.95
C SER A 280 7.92 8.95 19.37
N GLN A 281 8.83 9.88 19.62
CA GLN A 281 8.97 10.54 20.91
C GLN A 281 7.68 11.25 21.34
N GLN A 282 7.01 11.94 20.41
CA GLN A 282 5.74 12.62 20.70
C GLN A 282 4.63 11.62 21.06
N HIS A 283 4.57 10.47 20.40
CA HIS A 283 3.62 9.40 20.72
C HIS A 283 3.95 8.75 22.06
N LEU A 284 5.23 8.47 22.35
CA LEU A 284 5.67 7.95 23.66
C LEU A 284 5.30 8.91 24.81
N ALA A 285 5.41 10.21 24.60
CA ALA A 285 5.03 11.20 25.62
C ALA A 285 3.52 11.15 25.94
N LYS A 286 2.67 10.82 24.96
CA LYS A 286 1.21 10.80 25.12
C LYS A 286 0.65 9.56 25.80
N ILE A 287 1.32 8.40 25.72
CA ILE A 287 0.86 7.18 26.42
C ILE A 287 1.07 7.30 27.91
N SER A 288 0.28 6.58 28.71
CA SER A 288 0.44 6.54 30.17
C SER A 288 1.79 5.94 30.58
N LEU A 289 2.21 6.19 31.81
CA LEU A 289 3.41 5.58 32.36
C LEU A 289 3.31 4.04 32.42
N GLU A 290 2.14 3.52 32.73
CA GLU A 290 1.89 2.08 32.79
C GLU A 290 2.03 1.44 31.40
N GLU A 291 1.42 2.05 30.35
CA GLU A 291 1.56 1.61 28.97
C GLU A 291 3.03 1.66 28.51
N PHE A 292 3.74 2.76 28.83
CA PHE A 292 5.14 2.89 28.50
C PHE A 292 6.00 1.83 29.18
N ALA A 293 5.83 1.62 30.50
CA ALA A 293 6.58 0.62 31.25
C ALA A 293 6.34 -0.81 30.71
N THR A 294 5.07 -1.13 30.43
CA THR A 294 4.68 -2.41 29.84
C THR A 294 5.32 -2.63 28.47
N ALA A 295 5.27 -1.62 27.62
CA ALA A 295 5.81 -1.70 26.25
C ALA A 295 7.35 -1.73 26.22
N ALA A 296 8.02 -1.10 27.18
CA ALA A 296 9.47 -1.05 27.30
C ALA A 296 10.08 -2.31 27.91
N GLN A 297 9.35 -3.01 28.78
CA GLN A 297 9.84 -4.18 29.52
C GLN A 297 10.48 -5.25 28.63
N PRO A 298 9.89 -5.67 27.49
CA PRO A 298 10.50 -6.69 26.62
C PRO A 298 11.89 -6.30 26.10
N PHE A 299 12.15 -5.02 25.90
CA PHE A 299 13.45 -4.52 25.44
C PHE A 299 14.50 -4.59 26.56
N VAL A 300 14.10 -4.28 27.79
CA VAL A 300 14.98 -4.39 28.97
C VAL A 300 15.35 -5.84 29.24
N GLU A 301 14.37 -6.77 29.19
CA GLU A 301 14.58 -8.20 29.34
C GLU A 301 15.48 -8.78 28.24
N ALA A 302 15.24 -8.36 26.98
CA ALA A 302 16.05 -8.79 25.82
C ALA A 302 17.52 -8.32 25.91
N ALA A 303 17.77 -7.20 26.61
CA ALA A 303 19.12 -6.72 26.90
C ALA A 303 19.78 -7.46 28.11
N GLY A 304 19.08 -8.41 28.71
CA GLY A 304 19.59 -9.17 29.88
C GLY A 304 19.60 -8.36 31.19
N LEU A 305 18.89 -7.24 31.25
CA LEU A 305 18.81 -6.44 32.45
C LEU A 305 17.67 -6.92 33.35
N PRO A 306 17.87 -6.93 34.71
CA PRO A 306 16.81 -7.32 35.62
C PRO A 306 15.70 -6.26 35.67
N ILE A 307 14.46 -6.70 35.83
CA ILE A 307 13.34 -5.81 36.10
C ILE A 307 13.25 -5.59 37.61
N PRO A 308 13.55 -4.37 38.11
CA PRO A 308 13.51 -4.11 39.54
C PRO A 308 12.06 -3.97 40.05
N GLU A 309 11.84 -4.18 41.36
CA GLU A 309 10.50 -4.01 41.99
C GLU A 309 9.90 -2.62 41.77
N ASN A 310 10.74 -1.58 41.67
CA ASN A 310 10.32 -0.21 41.41
C ASN A 310 10.40 0.17 39.90
N TYR A 311 10.25 -0.80 39.00
CA TYR A 311 10.43 -0.58 37.55
C TYR A 311 9.61 0.59 36.98
N GLN A 312 8.40 0.84 37.50
CA GLN A 312 7.62 2.00 37.07
C GLN A 312 8.31 3.32 37.37
N ALA A 313 8.98 3.44 38.51
CA ALA A 313 9.74 4.64 38.86
C ALA A 313 10.95 4.81 37.92
N VAL A 314 11.62 3.74 37.59
CA VAL A 314 12.71 3.72 36.62
C VAL A 314 12.19 4.13 35.22
N ALA A 315 11.10 3.54 34.76
CA ALA A 315 10.44 3.90 33.50
C ALA A 315 10.05 5.37 33.45
N ALA A 316 9.51 5.92 34.55
CA ALA A 316 9.19 7.35 34.66
C ALA A 316 10.41 8.26 34.47
N ALA A 317 11.57 7.86 34.98
CA ALA A 317 12.80 8.65 34.89
C ALA A 317 13.39 8.72 33.47
N VAL A 318 13.06 7.76 32.61
CA VAL A 318 13.62 7.65 31.26
C VAL A 318 12.63 7.96 30.15
N LYS A 319 11.31 7.93 30.42
CA LYS A 319 10.26 8.09 29.42
C LYS A 319 10.43 9.33 28.53
N GLU A 320 10.83 10.47 29.09
CA GLU A 320 11.01 11.70 28.34
C GLU A 320 12.39 11.81 27.66
N LYS A 321 13.32 10.90 27.99
CA LYS A 321 14.69 10.92 27.49
C LYS A 321 14.87 10.07 26.23
N VAL A 322 13.97 9.14 25.98
CA VAL A 322 14.05 8.18 24.88
C VAL A 322 13.10 8.55 23.74
N ARG A 323 13.50 8.25 22.54
CA ARG A 323 12.68 8.42 21.33
C ARG A 323 12.07 7.10 20.87
N LEU A 324 12.66 5.97 21.30
CA LEU A 324 12.24 4.61 20.98
C LEU A 324 12.27 3.77 22.25
N LEU A 325 11.38 2.77 22.35
CA LEU A 325 11.40 1.81 23.44
C LEU A 325 12.71 0.99 23.46
N GLY A 326 13.33 0.74 22.29
CA GLY A 326 14.62 0.06 22.19
C GLY A 326 15.80 0.84 22.76
N GLU A 327 15.65 2.13 23.08
CA GLU A 327 16.68 2.95 23.74
C GLU A 327 16.61 2.85 25.27
N VAL A 328 15.51 2.31 25.81
CA VAL A 328 15.29 2.21 27.28
C VAL A 328 16.39 1.43 27.98
N PRO A 329 16.87 0.25 27.48
CA PRO A 329 17.93 -0.48 28.15
C PRO A 329 19.18 0.37 28.41
N ALA A 330 19.63 1.14 27.41
CA ALA A 330 20.81 2.01 27.55
C ALA A 330 20.57 3.23 28.45
N ALA A 331 19.31 3.60 28.69
CA ALA A 331 18.95 4.75 29.54
C ALA A 331 18.76 4.36 31.00
N VAL A 332 18.60 3.06 31.30
CA VAL A 332 18.41 2.52 32.67
C VAL A 332 19.65 1.84 33.23
N ASP A 333 20.64 1.52 32.38
CA ASP A 333 21.96 0.99 32.75
C ASP A 333 22.85 2.15 33.28
#